data_405c59eb6f79b1ee1150c4522679cb30
#
_entry.id   405c59eb6f79b1ee1150c4522679cb30
#
_cell.length_a   1.000
_cell.length_b   1.000
_cell.length_c   1.000
_cell.angle_alpha   90.00
_cell.angle_beta   90.00
_cell.angle_gamma   90.00
#
_symmetry.space_group_name_H-M   'P 1'
#
loop_
_entity.id
_entity.type
_entity.pdbx_description
1 polymer ?
#
loop_
_entity_poly.entity_id
_entity_poly.type
_entity_poly.pdbx_seq_one_letter_code
_entity_poly.pdbx_strand_id
1 'polypeptide(L)'
;MIKVNNTFIIAIMGVDGSGKTTIAKHLNKRLKKSKYLHLKPYILFKDRRRVVQNPHLEKKSSFGVSFLRLLSWLISYKVFFRSNKNFKACIFDRYAHDILIDPIRYKHNLSKGLTKFILNYFPKPDLWVFLNPNLKTIKSRKHELPDKVLKHQVFNYSKFFKTQKIPYLS
;
A
#
# COMPACT_ATOMS: atom_id res chain seq x y z
N MET A 1 -2.77 -13.06 -15.93
CA MET A 1 -2.82 -12.93 -14.45
C MET A 1 -1.64 -13.70 -13.87
N ILE A 2 -0.70 -13.01 -13.21
CA ILE A 2 0.43 -13.70 -12.58
C ILE A 2 -0.06 -14.17 -11.19
N LYS A 3 -0.53 -15.43 -11.11
CA LYS A 3 -0.75 -16.10 -9.83
C LYS A 3 0.63 -16.46 -9.28
N VAL A 4 1.04 -15.82 -8.22
CA VAL A 4 2.35 -16.06 -7.61
C VAL A 4 2.19 -17.15 -6.56
N ASN A 5 2.51 -18.38 -6.90
CA ASN A 5 2.49 -19.55 -6.01
C ASN A 5 1.17 -19.66 -5.18
N ASN A 6 0.99 -20.71 -4.40
CA ASN A 6 -0.19 -20.91 -3.52
C ASN A 6 -0.24 -19.95 -2.28
N THR A 7 0.39 -18.79 -2.35
CA THR A 7 0.40 -17.81 -1.26
C THR A 7 -0.77 -16.86 -1.41
N PHE A 8 -1.65 -16.80 -0.43
CA PHE A 8 -2.80 -15.88 -0.39
C PHE A 8 -2.35 -14.46 -0.02
N ILE A 9 -2.65 -13.48 -0.84
CA ILE A 9 -2.23 -12.08 -0.65
C ILE A 9 -3.39 -11.26 -0.14
N ILE A 10 -3.24 -10.70 1.07
CA ILE A 10 -4.20 -9.78 1.70
C ILE A 10 -3.60 -8.37 1.67
N ALA A 11 -4.28 -7.41 1.07
CA ALA A 11 -3.89 -6.00 1.06
C ALA A 11 -4.85 -5.18 1.92
N ILE A 12 -4.35 -4.62 3.01
CA ILE A 12 -5.12 -3.76 3.92
C ILE A 12 -4.82 -2.30 3.58
N MET A 13 -5.82 -1.59 3.13
CA MET A 13 -5.74 -0.22 2.62
C MET A 13 -6.58 0.73 3.45
N GLY A 14 -6.25 2.01 3.41
CA GLY A 14 -6.99 3.06 4.12
C GLY A 14 -6.09 4.23 4.55
N VAL A 15 -6.69 5.26 5.08
CA VAL A 15 -5.99 6.47 5.54
C VAL A 15 -5.13 6.23 6.78
N ASP A 16 -4.23 7.14 7.10
CA ASP A 16 -3.47 7.08 8.36
C ASP A 16 -4.41 7.19 9.56
N GLY A 17 -4.10 6.44 10.61
CA GLY A 17 -4.98 6.34 11.79
C GLY A 17 -6.16 5.39 11.64
N SER A 18 -6.40 4.78 10.45
CA SER A 18 -7.53 3.84 10.25
C SER A 18 -7.36 2.47 10.93
N GLY A 19 -6.21 2.17 11.55
CA GLY A 19 -5.99 0.90 12.25
C GLY A 19 -5.38 -0.23 11.40
N LYS A 20 -4.93 0.05 10.18
CA LYS A 20 -4.33 -0.94 9.26
C LYS A 20 -3.25 -1.81 9.90
N THR A 21 -2.28 -1.16 10.52
CA THR A 21 -1.13 -1.84 11.16
C THR A 21 -1.58 -2.77 12.28
N THR A 22 -2.55 -2.35 13.07
CA THR A 22 -3.11 -3.13 14.18
C THR A 22 -3.78 -4.40 13.63
N ILE A 23 -4.66 -4.24 12.64
CA ILE A 23 -5.36 -5.36 12.01
C ILE A 23 -4.39 -6.29 11.29
N ALA A 24 -3.44 -5.74 10.51
CA ALA A 24 -2.46 -6.54 9.79
C ALA A 24 -1.60 -7.40 10.74
N LYS A 25 -1.11 -6.80 11.82
CA LYS A 25 -0.32 -7.53 12.83
C LYS A 25 -1.17 -8.57 13.58
N HIS A 26 -2.43 -8.25 13.89
CA HIS A 26 -3.35 -9.18 14.54
C HIS A 26 -3.63 -10.40 13.66
N LEU A 27 -3.94 -10.19 12.39
CA LEU A 27 -4.11 -11.27 11.42
C LEU A 27 -2.84 -12.12 11.28
N ASN A 28 -1.67 -11.48 11.23
CA ASN A 28 -0.39 -12.20 11.13
C ASN A 28 -0.12 -13.09 12.35
N LYS A 29 -0.56 -12.70 13.54
CA LYS A 29 -0.44 -13.54 14.74
C LYS A 29 -1.39 -14.75 14.72
N ARG A 30 -2.57 -14.60 14.12
CA ARG A 30 -3.59 -15.67 14.08
C ARG A 30 -3.40 -16.66 12.92
N LEU A 31 -2.85 -16.24 11.81
CA LEU A 31 -2.67 -17.08 10.63
C LEU A 31 -1.33 -17.81 10.68
N LYS A 32 -1.37 -19.14 10.75
CA LYS A 32 -0.16 -19.98 10.67
C LYS A 32 0.54 -19.83 9.32
N LYS A 33 1.87 -19.79 9.31
CA LYS A 33 2.70 -19.61 8.11
C LYS A 33 2.36 -18.33 7.33
N SER A 34 2.05 -17.23 8.04
CA SER A 34 1.82 -15.93 7.44
C SER A 34 3.02 -14.99 7.60
N LYS A 35 3.08 -13.97 6.74
CA LYS A 35 4.11 -12.92 6.77
C LYS A 35 3.46 -11.55 6.72
N TYR A 36 3.78 -10.71 7.71
CA TYR A 36 3.44 -9.28 7.70
C TYR A 36 4.45 -8.50 6.86
N LEU A 37 3.95 -7.64 6.01
CA LEU A 37 4.73 -6.74 5.15
C LEU A 37 4.13 -5.34 5.18
N HIS A 38 4.97 -4.30 5.27
CA HIS A 38 4.51 -2.92 5.14
C HIS A 38 4.86 -2.41 3.75
N LEU A 39 3.84 -2.07 2.96
CA LEU A 39 3.88 -1.53 1.60
C LEU A 39 4.57 -2.45 0.58
N LYS A 40 5.81 -2.86 0.81
CA LYS A 40 6.63 -3.68 -0.11
C LYS A 40 7.57 -4.61 0.64
N PRO A 41 7.99 -5.73 0.03
CA PRO A 41 9.10 -6.51 0.56
C PRO A 41 10.42 -5.73 0.48
N TYR A 42 11.22 -5.78 1.53
CA TYR A 42 12.53 -5.13 1.59
C TYR A 42 13.62 -6.13 1.18
N ILE A 43 13.87 -6.27 -0.12
CA ILE A 43 14.88 -7.22 -0.63
C ILE A 43 16.11 -6.48 -1.15
N LEU A 44 15.92 -5.40 -1.93
CA LEU A 44 17.02 -4.73 -2.63
C LEU A 44 17.58 -3.51 -1.90
N PHE A 45 16.74 -2.80 -1.15
CA PHE A 45 17.17 -1.62 -0.42
C PHE A 45 16.49 -1.61 0.94
N LYS A 46 17.30 -1.68 2.01
CA LYS A 46 16.85 -1.35 3.37
C LYS A 46 16.56 0.14 3.37
N ASP A 47 15.28 0.48 3.19
CA ASP A 47 14.85 1.88 3.20
C ASP A 47 15.24 2.47 4.57
N ARG A 48 16.34 3.24 4.62
CA ARG A 48 16.65 4.07 5.76
C ARG A 48 15.56 5.12 5.82
N ARG A 49 14.44 4.77 6.48
CA ARG A 49 13.35 5.69 6.70
C ARG A 49 13.88 6.88 7.49
N ARG A 50 14.16 7.97 6.81
CA ARG A 50 13.98 9.27 7.44
C ARG A 50 12.48 9.33 7.71
N VAL A 51 12.11 9.36 8.98
CA VAL A 51 10.73 9.66 9.39
C VAL A 51 10.47 11.08 8.92
N VAL A 52 9.90 11.20 7.73
CA VAL A 52 9.51 12.50 7.19
C VAL A 52 8.23 12.86 7.91
N GLN A 53 8.30 13.83 8.82
CA GLN A 53 7.15 14.26 9.63
C GLN A 53 5.99 14.75 8.78
N ASN A 54 6.24 15.37 7.61
CA ASN A 54 5.21 15.88 6.70
C ASN A 54 5.53 15.53 5.24
N PRO A 55 5.28 14.30 4.77
CA PRO A 55 5.58 13.89 3.40
C PRO A 55 4.81 14.69 2.33
N HIS A 56 3.70 15.33 2.71
CA HIS A 56 2.86 16.12 1.81
C HIS A 56 3.42 17.51 1.48
N LEU A 57 4.41 18.01 2.23
CA LEU A 57 5.04 19.31 2.00
C LEU A 57 6.30 19.23 1.13
N GLU A 58 6.78 18.02 0.82
CA GLU A 58 7.99 17.86 0.04
C GLU A 58 7.75 17.87 -1.47
N LYS A 59 8.75 18.37 -2.22
CA LYS A 59 8.73 18.40 -3.68
C LYS A 59 8.63 16.99 -4.28
N LYS A 60 7.92 16.87 -5.40
CA LYS A 60 7.87 15.62 -6.17
C LYS A 60 9.28 15.22 -6.64
N SER A 61 9.54 13.94 -6.70
CA SER A 61 10.76 13.41 -7.31
C SER A 61 10.77 13.66 -8.81
N SER A 62 11.95 13.59 -9.46
CA SER A 62 12.00 13.60 -10.92
C SER A 62 11.27 12.39 -11.51
N PHE A 63 10.93 12.47 -12.79
CA PHE A 63 10.32 11.36 -13.53
C PHE A 63 11.14 10.08 -13.42
N GLY A 64 12.47 10.15 -13.71
CA GLY A 64 13.37 9.01 -13.68
C GLY A 64 13.43 8.35 -12.28
N VAL A 65 13.52 9.15 -11.22
CA VAL A 65 13.54 8.63 -9.84
C VAL A 65 12.21 7.92 -9.50
N SER A 66 11.09 8.48 -9.93
CA SER A 66 9.77 7.85 -9.71
C SER A 66 9.62 6.54 -10.47
N PHE A 67 10.12 6.48 -11.70
CA PHE A 67 10.11 5.30 -12.55
C PHE A 67 10.98 4.19 -11.95
N LEU A 68 12.25 4.48 -11.63
CA LEU A 68 13.17 3.52 -11.02
C LEU A 68 12.67 3.01 -9.67
N ARG A 69 12.06 3.88 -8.87
CA ARG A 69 11.42 3.48 -7.60
C ARG A 69 10.31 2.44 -7.84
N LEU A 70 9.41 2.68 -8.79
CA LEU A 70 8.31 1.78 -9.05
C LEU A 70 8.79 0.45 -9.64
N LEU A 71 9.80 0.48 -10.50
CA LEU A 71 10.46 -0.74 -10.99
C LEU A 71 11.15 -1.52 -9.88
N SER A 72 11.87 -0.83 -8.99
CA SER A 72 12.52 -1.48 -7.84
C SER A 72 11.51 -2.16 -6.92
N TRP A 73 10.32 -1.57 -6.74
CA TRP A 73 9.22 -2.20 -6.01
C TRP A 73 8.74 -3.45 -6.75
N LEU A 74 8.49 -3.36 -8.05
CA LEU A 74 8.06 -4.51 -8.86
C LEU A 74 9.04 -5.69 -8.75
N ILE A 75 10.34 -5.42 -8.89
CA ILE A 75 11.39 -6.43 -8.73
C ILE A 75 11.35 -7.01 -7.32
N SER A 76 11.26 -6.17 -6.28
CA SER A 76 11.19 -6.62 -4.89
C SER A 76 10.00 -7.54 -4.62
N TYR A 77 8.82 -7.24 -5.17
CA TYR A 77 7.66 -8.12 -5.07
C TYR A 77 7.90 -9.46 -5.79
N LYS A 78 8.41 -9.43 -7.02
CA LYS A 78 8.66 -10.65 -7.79
C LYS A 78 9.71 -11.55 -7.14
N VAL A 79 10.83 -10.98 -6.70
CA VAL A 79 11.90 -11.70 -6.02
C VAL A 79 11.38 -12.28 -4.70
N PHE A 80 10.67 -11.48 -3.89
CA PHE A 80 10.11 -11.95 -2.63
C PHE A 80 9.23 -13.18 -2.81
N PHE A 81 8.25 -13.13 -3.68
CA PHE A 81 7.33 -14.25 -3.90
C PHE A 81 8.02 -15.47 -4.55
N ARG A 82 9.07 -15.24 -5.34
CA ARG A 82 9.84 -16.34 -5.94
C ARG A 82 10.68 -17.09 -4.90
N SER A 83 11.28 -16.35 -3.94
CA SER A 83 12.15 -16.91 -2.91
C SER A 83 11.40 -17.42 -1.68
N ASN A 84 10.18 -16.95 -1.43
CA ASN A 84 9.45 -17.24 -0.19
C ASN A 84 8.16 -18.05 -0.45
N LYS A 85 8.33 -19.28 -0.92
CA LYS A 85 7.21 -20.20 -1.24
C LYS A 85 6.54 -20.81 -0.01
N ASN A 86 7.12 -20.69 1.17
CA ASN A 86 6.67 -21.38 2.40
C ASN A 86 5.55 -20.66 3.14
N PHE A 87 5.23 -19.41 2.77
CA PHE A 87 4.12 -18.70 3.40
C PHE A 87 2.78 -19.06 2.75
N LYS A 88 1.80 -19.41 3.59
CA LYS A 88 0.41 -19.61 3.14
C LYS A 88 -0.31 -18.28 2.89
N ALA A 89 0.04 -17.23 3.65
CA ALA A 89 -0.52 -15.91 3.49
C ALA A 89 0.52 -14.80 3.64
N CYS A 90 0.38 -13.74 2.84
CA CYS A 90 1.12 -12.49 2.99
C CYS A 90 0.14 -11.35 3.26
N ILE A 91 0.31 -10.66 4.39
CA ILE A 91 -0.57 -9.58 4.84
C ILE A 91 0.17 -8.27 4.66
N PHE A 92 -0.31 -7.47 3.75
CA PHE A 92 0.26 -6.15 3.45
C PHE A 92 -0.49 -5.04 4.18
N ASP A 93 0.21 -4.31 5.03
CA ASP A 93 -0.21 -3.00 5.53
C ASP A 93 0.18 -1.95 4.48
N ARG A 94 -0.75 -1.54 3.65
CA ARG A 94 -0.63 -0.86 2.36
C ARG A 94 -0.08 -1.78 1.25
N TYR A 95 -0.41 -1.46 0.04
CA TYR A 95 0.04 -2.19 -1.15
C TYR A 95 0.58 -1.21 -2.21
N ALA A 96 1.29 -1.71 -3.22
CA ALA A 96 1.90 -0.86 -4.25
C ALA A 96 0.89 0.10 -4.92
N HIS A 97 -0.39 -0.28 -4.99
CA HIS A 97 -1.47 0.55 -5.54
C HIS A 97 -1.75 1.82 -4.73
N ASP A 98 -1.25 1.92 -3.50
CA ASP A 98 -1.35 3.13 -2.66
C ASP A 98 -0.73 4.35 -3.36
N ILE A 99 0.25 4.13 -4.25
CA ILE A 99 0.90 5.17 -5.05
C ILE A 99 -0.07 5.89 -6.02
N LEU A 100 -1.15 5.22 -6.45
CA LEU A 100 -2.21 5.84 -7.26
C LEU A 100 -3.19 6.67 -6.43
N ILE A 101 -3.36 6.28 -5.16
CA ILE A 101 -4.33 6.89 -4.25
C ILE A 101 -3.74 8.15 -3.61
N ASP A 102 -2.50 8.03 -3.13
CA ASP A 102 -1.75 9.10 -2.48
C ASP A 102 -0.35 9.30 -3.12
N PRO A 103 -0.27 9.78 -4.36
CA PRO A 103 1.02 9.97 -5.04
C PRO A 103 1.93 10.97 -4.34
N ILE A 104 1.38 11.92 -3.59
CA ILE A 104 2.14 12.95 -2.86
C ILE A 104 2.98 12.31 -1.78
N ARG A 105 2.43 11.38 -1.01
CA ARG A 105 3.14 10.61 0.02
C ARG A 105 4.41 9.94 -0.50
N TYR A 106 4.36 9.47 -1.73
CA TYR A 106 5.47 8.77 -2.38
C TYR A 106 6.32 9.69 -3.26
N LYS A 107 6.07 11.01 -3.22
CA LYS A 107 6.74 11.99 -4.12
C LYS A 107 6.70 11.52 -5.58
N HIS A 108 5.62 10.86 -5.95
CA HIS A 108 5.47 10.20 -7.26
C HIS A 108 5.17 11.21 -8.36
N ASN A 109 5.86 11.09 -9.50
CA ASN A 109 5.78 12.02 -10.62
C ASN A 109 5.66 11.31 -11.97
N LEU A 110 4.99 10.16 -12.02
CA LEU A 110 4.60 9.54 -13.29
C LEU A 110 3.14 9.85 -13.58
N SER A 111 2.77 9.81 -14.87
CA SER A 111 1.36 9.89 -15.25
C SER A 111 0.57 8.71 -14.68
N LYS A 112 -0.73 8.93 -14.42
CA LYS A 112 -1.61 7.87 -13.91
C LYS A 112 -1.67 6.65 -14.85
N GLY A 113 -1.65 6.89 -16.17
CA GLY A 113 -1.67 5.83 -17.18
C GLY A 113 -0.44 4.93 -17.08
N LEU A 114 0.76 5.52 -17.08
CA LEU A 114 2.02 4.78 -16.97
C LEU A 114 2.12 4.06 -15.62
N THR A 115 1.70 4.70 -14.54
CA THR A 115 1.68 4.07 -13.21
C THR A 115 0.77 2.85 -13.20
N LYS A 116 -0.46 2.95 -13.73
CA LYS A 116 -1.39 1.82 -13.84
C LYS A 116 -0.81 0.69 -14.71
N PHE A 117 -0.23 1.04 -15.84
CA PHE A 117 0.41 0.07 -16.73
C PHE A 117 1.46 -0.76 -15.98
N ILE A 118 2.38 -0.11 -15.26
CA ILE A 118 3.41 -0.80 -14.48
C ILE A 118 2.80 -1.63 -13.34
N LEU A 119 1.77 -1.10 -12.64
CA LEU A 119 1.10 -1.81 -11.55
C LEU A 119 0.37 -3.09 -12.00
N ASN A 120 -0.02 -3.21 -13.27
CA ASN A 120 -0.59 -4.44 -13.80
C ASN A 120 0.37 -5.64 -13.78
N TYR A 121 1.68 -5.38 -13.70
CA TYR A 121 2.71 -6.42 -13.58
C TYR A 121 3.01 -6.84 -12.14
N PHE A 122 2.43 -6.15 -11.15
CA PHE A 122 2.53 -6.56 -9.74
C PHE A 122 1.64 -7.76 -9.46
N PRO A 123 2.02 -8.63 -8.49
CA PRO A 123 1.12 -9.65 -8.00
C PRO A 123 -0.19 -9.01 -7.53
N LYS A 124 -1.32 -9.61 -7.90
CA LYS A 124 -2.62 -9.08 -7.46
C LYS A 124 -3.00 -9.65 -6.11
N PRO A 125 -3.44 -8.83 -5.16
CA PRO A 125 -4.04 -9.33 -3.93
C PRO A 125 -5.27 -10.19 -4.21
N ASP A 126 -5.38 -11.30 -3.48
CA ASP A 126 -6.57 -12.17 -3.49
C ASP A 126 -7.71 -11.55 -2.69
N LEU A 127 -7.35 -10.79 -1.63
CA LEU A 127 -8.30 -10.08 -0.79
C LEU A 127 -7.85 -8.63 -0.57
N TRP A 128 -8.75 -7.71 -0.83
CA TRP A 128 -8.61 -6.32 -0.47
C TRP A 128 -9.47 -6.00 0.74
N VAL A 129 -8.88 -5.35 1.73
CA VAL A 129 -9.57 -4.85 2.92
C VAL A 129 -9.44 -3.33 2.94
N PHE A 130 -10.56 -2.64 2.88
CA PHE A 130 -10.58 -1.17 2.95
C PHE A 130 -11.08 -0.71 4.31
N LEU A 131 -10.19 -0.14 5.11
CA LEU A 131 -10.55 0.43 6.40
C LEU A 131 -10.97 1.88 6.24
N ASN A 132 -12.26 2.12 6.43
CA ASN A 132 -12.89 3.43 6.29
C ASN A 132 -13.61 3.85 7.58
N PRO A 133 -12.90 4.04 8.69
CA PRO A 133 -13.50 4.54 9.92
C PRO A 133 -14.00 5.98 9.72
N ASN A 134 -14.96 6.40 10.56
CA ASN A 134 -15.44 7.77 10.48
C ASN A 134 -14.34 8.79 10.86
N LEU A 135 -14.47 10.01 10.37
CA LEU A 135 -13.47 11.07 10.56
C LEU A 135 -13.19 11.38 12.03
N LYS A 136 -14.21 11.25 12.92
CA LYS A 136 -14.03 11.48 14.37
C LYS A 136 -13.07 10.47 14.96
N THR A 137 -13.22 9.18 14.62
CA THR A 137 -12.33 8.10 15.06
C THR A 137 -10.90 8.25 14.55
N ILE A 138 -10.72 8.74 13.32
CA ILE A 138 -9.38 8.97 12.78
C ILE A 138 -8.70 10.10 13.55
N LYS A 139 -9.41 11.22 13.76
CA LYS A 139 -8.90 12.38 14.49
C LYS A 139 -8.51 12.08 15.93
N SER A 140 -9.31 11.29 16.66
CA SER A 140 -8.98 10.90 18.03
C SER A 140 -7.70 10.06 18.14
N ARG A 141 -7.27 9.40 17.05
CA ARG A 141 -6.08 8.55 17.02
C ARG A 141 -4.85 9.25 16.44
N LYS A 142 -5.04 10.26 15.61
CA LYS A 142 -3.94 10.94 14.92
C LYS A 142 -4.30 12.40 14.62
N HIS A 143 -3.67 13.32 15.34
CA HIS A 143 -3.88 14.78 15.19
C HIS A 143 -2.98 15.44 14.14
N GLU A 144 -2.17 14.67 13.40
CA GLU A 144 -1.07 15.20 12.58
C GLU A 144 -1.50 15.80 11.23
N LEU A 145 -2.70 15.50 10.74
CA LEU A 145 -3.13 15.95 9.41
C LEU A 145 -4.25 16.98 9.49
N PRO A 146 -4.14 18.09 8.72
CA PRO A 146 -5.24 19.02 8.55
C PRO A 146 -6.50 18.33 8.01
N ASP A 147 -7.67 18.73 8.47
CA ASP A 147 -8.96 18.15 8.10
C ASP A 147 -9.18 18.04 6.59
N LYS A 148 -8.77 19.05 5.85
CA LYS A 148 -8.88 19.09 4.39
C LYS A 148 -8.09 17.97 3.72
N VAL A 149 -6.88 17.70 4.21
CA VAL A 149 -6.01 16.65 3.69
C VAL A 149 -6.62 15.28 4.00
N LEU A 150 -7.09 15.08 5.23
CA LEU A 150 -7.72 13.84 5.66
C LEU A 150 -8.98 13.53 4.84
N LYS A 151 -9.88 14.50 4.68
CA LYS A 151 -11.09 14.35 3.84
C LYS A 151 -10.74 13.98 2.40
N HIS A 152 -9.73 14.63 1.83
CA HIS A 152 -9.26 14.34 0.48
C HIS A 152 -8.68 12.93 0.35
N GLN A 153 -7.91 12.46 1.35
CA GLN A 153 -7.42 11.09 1.37
C GLN A 153 -8.56 10.07 1.45
N VAL A 154 -9.51 10.24 2.37
CA VAL A 154 -10.69 9.37 2.49
C VAL A 154 -11.45 9.29 1.17
N PHE A 155 -11.68 10.43 0.52
CA PHE A 155 -12.33 10.50 -0.78
C PHE A 155 -11.56 9.71 -1.85
N ASN A 156 -10.23 9.88 -1.92
CA ASN A 156 -9.40 9.19 -2.91
C ASN A 156 -9.41 7.66 -2.73
N TYR A 157 -9.33 7.17 -1.48
CA TYR A 157 -9.45 5.74 -1.19
C TYR A 157 -10.82 5.20 -1.61
N SER A 158 -11.91 5.85 -1.19
CA SER A 158 -13.28 5.45 -1.55
C SER A 158 -13.48 5.45 -3.07
N LYS A 159 -13.00 6.48 -3.75
CA LYS A 159 -13.04 6.57 -5.22
C LYS A 159 -12.27 5.44 -5.88
N PHE A 160 -11.06 5.13 -5.39
CA PHE A 160 -10.24 4.05 -5.93
C PHE A 160 -10.99 2.70 -5.89
N PHE A 161 -11.51 2.32 -4.73
CA PHE A 161 -12.22 1.04 -4.58
C PHE A 161 -13.50 0.96 -5.43
N LYS A 162 -14.29 2.04 -5.48
CA LYS A 162 -15.49 2.12 -6.31
C LYS A 162 -15.17 2.02 -7.80
N THR A 163 -14.17 2.75 -8.28
CA THR A 163 -13.86 2.83 -9.72
C THR A 163 -13.16 1.60 -10.27
N GLN A 164 -12.39 0.89 -9.45
CA GLN A 164 -11.67 -0.31 -9.89
C GLN A 164 -12.53 -1.58 -9.85
N LYS A 165 -13.78 -1.49 -9.37
CA LYS A 165 -14.68 -2.64 -9.17
C LYS A 165 -13.99 -3.81 -8.46
N ILE A 166 -13.08 -3.49 -7.55
CA ILE A 166 -12.35 -4.49 -6.75
C ILE A 166 -13.27 -4.94 -5.62
N PRO A 167 -13.56 -6.24 -5.47
CA PRO A 167 -14.24 -6.75 -4.29
C PRO A 167 -13.42 -6.43 -3.04
N TYR A 168 -14.02 -5.84 -2.03
CA TYR A 168 -13.35 -5.51 -0.78
C TYR A 168 -14.27 -5.66 0.42
N LEU A 169 -13.68 -5.89 1.58
CA LEU A 169 -14.33 -5.81 2.88
C LEU A 169 -14.11 -4.42 3.46
N SER A 170 -15.14 -3.81 4.03
CA SER A 170 -15.11 -2.49 4.69
C SER A 170 -15.51 -2.57 6.15
#